data_bb16862db479a55b1d01aef8652688d3
#
_entry.id   bb16862db479a55b1d01aef8652688d3
#
_cell.length_a   1.000
_cell.length_b   1.000
_cell.length_c   1.000
_cell.angle_alpha   90.00
_cell.angle_beta   90.00
_cell.angle_gamma   90.00
#
_symmetry.space_group_name_H-M   'P 1'
#
loop_
_entity.id
_entity.type
_entity.pdbx_description
1 polymer ?
#
loop_
_entity_poly.entity_id
_entity_poly.type
_entity_poly.pdbx_seq_one_letter_code
_entity_poly.pdbx_strand_id
1 'polypeptide(L)'
;VDYQRLLRDTHDAIGDEDEYEVELIFPLPGHTYKTFAKDIANLMDRPLAIPRVYYGLVLPNSEMANESYREKYGLQMAQIPYNFMWVNGYRMSNDGRVMEEYECEVADVIISTKDMDEDETKKAWMFLWIAETFFWYGFSKNNTKLSNYEYYTRLQDYIINSDGFLNKLYCELLNEMGTCYWAHDLQYTIRATNGTVEKISRKKHKMKKEIKKFLETL
;
A
#
# COMPACT_ATOMS: atom_id res chain seq x y z
N VAL A 1 6.85 19.79 10.36
CA VAL A 1 7.44 20.08 9.03
C VAL A 1 6.29 20.17 8.05
N ASP A 2 6.23 21.26 7.27
CA ASP A 2 5.24 21.39 6.20
C ASP A 2 5.71 20.52 5.01
N TYR A 3 5.23 19.29 4.99
CA TYR A 3 5.56 18.31 3.96
C TYR A 3 5.18 18.78 2.55
N GLN A 4 4.06 19.48 2.42
CA GLN A 4 3.60 20.02 1.15
C GLN A 4 4.55 21.11 0.61
N ARG A 5 5.09 21.90 1.51
CA ARG A 5 6.11 22.89 1.15
C ARG A 5 7.40 22.21 0.73
N LEU A 6 7.87 21.22 1.51
CA LEU A 6 9.10 20.49 1.18
C LEU A 6 9.01 19.82 -0.20
N LEU A 7 7.89 19.20 -0.52
CA LEU A 7 7.68 18.58 -1.82
C LEU A 7 7.68 19.61 -2.97
N ARG A 8 7.09 20.79 -2.75
CA ARG A 8 7.15 21.88 -3.74
C ARG A 8 8.56 22.38 -3.94
N ASP A 9 9.25 22.69 -2.84
CA ASP A 9 10.63 23.20 -2.87
C ASP A 9 11.57 22.19 -3.53
N THR A 10 11.36 20.88 -3.32
CA THR A 10 12.10 19.79 -3.98
C THR A 10 11.81 19.75 -5.47
N HIS A 11 10.54 19.78 -5.86
CA HIS A 11 10.13 19.80 -7.27
C HIS A 11 10.71 21.03 -8.00
N ASP A 12 10.62 22.21 -7.38
CA ASP A 12 11.14 23.45 -7.95
C ASP A 12 12.68 23.43 -8.08
N ALA A 13 13.38 22.68 -7.22
CA ALA A 13 14.83 22.55 -7.26
C ALA A 13 15.33 21.50 -8.28
N ILE A 14 14.60 20.41 -8.47
CA ILE A 14 14.95 19.30 -9.38
C ILE A 14 14.51 19.59 -10.82
N GLY A 15 13.37 20.27 -10.99
CA GLY A 15 12.75 20.54 -12.28
C GLY A 15 11.83 19.41 -12.75
N ASP A 16 11.18 19.64 -13.91
CA ASP A 16 10.15 18.76 -14.46
C ASP A 16 10.71 17.49 -15.14
N GLU A 17 12.05 17.39 -15.30
CA GLU A 17 12.66 16.33 -16.11
C GLU A 17 13.09 15.12 -15.28
N ASP A 18 13.17 15.25 -13.95
CA ASP A 18 13.64 14.18 -13.06
C ASP A 18 12.50 13.59 -12.22
N GLU A 19 12.29 12.28 -12.33
CA GLU A 19 11.43 11.53 -11.44
C GLU A 19 12.06 11.45 -10.04
N TYR A 20 11.26 11.67 -9.00
CA TYR A 20 11.68 11.46 -7.62
C TYR A 20 10.74 10.53 -6.88
N GLU A 21 11.29 9.78 -5.95
CA GLU A 21 10.53 8.87 -5.10
C GLU A 21 10.24 9.54 -3.75
N VAL A 22 9.04 9.31 -3.25
CA VAL A 22 8.64 9.70 -1.90
C VAL A 22 8.49 8.46 -1.06
N GLU A 23 9.36 8.28 -0.08
CA GLU A 23 9.30 7.16 0.83
C GLU A 23 8.42 7.52 2.04
N LEU A 24 7.45 6.69 2.32
CA LEU A 24 6.56 6.78 3.47
C LEU A 24 6.70 5.54 4.33
N ILE A 25 6.61 5.71 5.64
CA ILE A 25 6.54 4.61 6.60
C ILE A 25 5.11 4.54 7.13
N PHE A 26 4.49 3.36 7.06
CA PHE A 26 3.10 3.16 7.46
C PHE A 26 2.89 1.74 8.03
N PRO A 27 2.06 1.57 9.10
CA PRO A 27 1.44 2.63 9.89
C PRO A 27 2.41 3.24 10.92
N LEU A 28 2.13 4.46 11.35
CA LEU A 28 2.80 5.11 12.48
C LEU A 28 1.73 5.71 13.41
N PRO A 29 2.06 5.95 14.71
CA PRO A 29 1.17 6.64 15.63
C PRO A 29 0.63 7.96 15.05
N GLY A 30 -0.67 8.18 15.17
CA GLY A 30 -1.36 9.35 14.61
C GLY A 30 -1.86 9.16 13.17
N HIS A 31 -1.46 8.10 12.48
CA HIS A 31 -2.08 7.75 11.20
C HIS A 31 -3.51 7.22 11.42
N THR A 32 -4.39 7.61 10.51
CA THR A 32 -5.72 7.03 10.33
C THR A 32 -5.87 6.65 8.85
N TYR A 33 -6.79 5.78 8.53
CA TYR A 33 -7.12 5.49 7.12
C TYR A 33 -7.30 6.79 6.31
N LYS A 34 -8.04 7.76 6.87
CA LYS A 34 -8.34 9.03 6.18
C LYS A 34 -7.10 9.87 5.91
N THR A 35 -6.19 10.00 6.88
CA THR A 35 -4.96 10.79 6.70
C THR A 35 -4.05 10.13 5.68
N PHE A 36 -3.82 8.82 5.80
CA PHE A 36 -3.01 8.07 4.85
C PHE A 36 -3.56 8.13 3.42
N ALA A 37 -4.87 7.87 3.24
CA ALA A 37 -5.49 7.91 1.92
C ALA A 37 -5.40 9.30 1.27
N LYS A 38 -5.48 10.38 2.07
CA LYS A 38 -5.27 11.75 1.58
C LYS A 38 -3.82 11.99 1.16
N ASP A 39 -2.86 11.51 1.94
CA ASP A 39 -1.44 11.70 1.64
C ASP A 39 -1.08 10.99 0.31
N ILE A 40 -1.51 9.75 0.13
CA ILE A 40 -1.34 9.01 -1.13
C ILE A 40 -2.01 9.75 -2.30
N ALA A 41 -3.26 10.19 -2.12
CA ALA A 41 -3.98 10.91 -3.18
C ALA A 41 -3.32 12.24 -3.56
N ASN A 42 -2.78 12.97 -2.57
CA ASN A 42 -2.04 14.20 -2.80
C ASN A 42 -0.73 13.97 -3.55
N LEU A 43 -0.04 12.86 -3.30
CA LEU A 43 1.16 12.47 -4.07
C LEU A 43 0.80 12.18 -5.53
N MET A 44 -0.34 11.54 -5.77
CA MET A 44 -0.82 11.24 -7.12
C MET A 44 -1.26 12.47 -7.92
N ASP A 45 -1.54 13.60 -7.28
CA ASP A 45 -1.76 14.86 -7.98
C ASP A 45 -0.46 15.45 -8.58
N ARG A 46 0.68 14.83 -8.27
CA ARG A 46 2.01 15.22 -8.76
C ARG A 46 2.54 14.13 -9.69
N PRO A 47 2.65 14.38 -10.99
CA PRO A 47 2.94 13.35 -12.00
C PRO A 47 4.30 12.67 -11.82
N LEU A 48 5.22 13.28 -11.08
CA LEU A 48 6.60 12.81 -10.93
C LEU A 48 6.88 12.15 -9.57
N ALA A 49 5.94 12.22 -8.62
CA ALA A 49 6.13 11.62 -7.30
C ALA A 49 5.62 10.18 -7.29
N ILE A 50 6.52 9.22 -7.19
CA ILE A 50 6.18 7.81 -7.03
C ILE A 50 6.21 7.50 -5.53
N PRO A 51 5.06 7.21 -4.88
CA PRO A 51 5.08 6.85 -3.48
C PRO A 51 5.63 5.44 -3.31
N ARG A 52 6.62 5.29 -2.43
CA ARG A 52 7.04 4.01 -1.86
C ARG A 52 6.62 3.95 -0.41
N VAL A 53 5.81 2.99 -0.06
CA VAL A 53 5.31 2.85 1.30
C VAL A 53 5.89 1.59 1.92
N TYR A 54 6.57 1.76 3.04
CA TYR A 54 7.19 0.69 3.80
C TYR A 54 6.43 0.44 5.09
N TYR A 55 6.44 -0.79 5.58
CA TYR A 55 5.93 -1.07 6.91
C TYR A 55 6.74 -0.33 7.98
N GLY A 56 6.04 0.14 9.01
CA GLY A 56 6.66 0.65 10.22
C GLY A 56 7.39 -0.48 10.94
N LEU A 57 8.71 -0.54 10.76
CA LEU A 57 9.57 -1.50 11.45
C LEU A 57 9.94 -0.98 12.83
N VAL A 58 9.81 -1.84 13.84
CA VAL A 58 10.30 -1.56 15.17
C VAL A 58 11.73 -2.04 15.28
N LEU A 59 12.67 -1.14 15.01
CA LEU A 59 14.10 -1.47 15.10
C LEU A 59 14.52 -1.65 16.56
N PRO A 60 15.37 -2.64 16.87
CA PRO A 60 15.98 -2.77 18.17
C PRO A 60 16.65 -1.45 18.59
N ASN A 61 16.51 -1.06 19.85
CA ASN A 61 17.03 0.18 20.42
C ASN A 61 16.41 1.49 19.88
N SER A 62 15.36 1.42 19.06
CA SER A 62 14.57 2.60 18.74
C SER A 62 13.62 2.96 19.89
N GLU A 63 13.12 4.20 19.90
CA GLU A 63 12.11 4.64 20.88
C GLU A 63 10.83 3.76 20.79
N MET A 64 10.45 3.34 19.60
CA MET A 64 9.30 2.47 19.36
C MET A 64 9.48 1.07 19.95
N ALA A 65 10.72 0.64 20.21
CA ALA A 65 10.99 -0.64 20.88
C ALA A 65 10.71 -0.59 22.39
N ASN A 66 10.64 0.57 22.99
CA ASN A 66 10.36 0.74 24.41
C ASN A 66 8.91 0.36 24.74
N GLU A 67 8.70 -0.43 25.79
CA GLU A 67 7.38 -0.86 26.24
C GLU A 67 6.46 0.33 26.52
N SER A 68 6.96 1.34 27.22
CA SER A 68 6.19 2.56 27.51
C SER A 68 5.73 3.30 26.27
N TYR A 69 6.51 3.28 25.19
CA TYR A 69 6.11 3.87 23.91
C TYR A 69 5.01 3.02 23.25
N ARG A 70 5.17 1.70 23.24
CA ARG A 70 4.20 0.76 22.68
C ARG A 70 2.84 0.88 23.38
N GLU A 71 2.85 0.89 24.70
CA GLU A 71 1.63 1.10 25.50
C GLU A 71 0.98 2.46 25.22
N LYS A 72 1.76 3.54 25.22
CA LYS A 72 1.28 4.90 24.98
C LYS A 72 0.54 5.05 23.64
N TYR A 73 1.04 4.38 22.62
CA TYR A 73 0.50 4.48 21.26
C TYR A 73 -0.30 3.25 20.83
N GLY A 74 -0.48 2.27 21.70
CA GLY A 74 -1.25 1.06 21.44
C GLY A 74 -0.70 0.25 20.26
N LEU A 75 0.64 0.17 20.15
CA LEU A 75 1.26 -0.53 19.02
C LEU A 75 1.04 -2.04 19.15
N GLN A 76 0.41 -2.63 18.14
CA GLN A 76 0.39 -4.07 17.91
C GLN A 76 1.33 -4.41 16.76
N MET A 77 2.02 -5.52 16.90
CA MET A 77 3.07 -5.92 15.97
C MET A 77 2.88 -7.36 15.53
N ALA A 78 3.28 -7.64 14.31
CA ALA A 78 3.50 -8.99 13.81
C ALA A 78 4.98 -9.19 13.52
N GLN A 79 5.44 -10.42 13.69
CA GLN A 79 6.81 -10.80 13.35
C GLN A 79 6.87 -11.25 11.90
N ILE A 80 7.82 -10.71 11.16
CA ILE A 80 8.12 -11.13 9.80
C ILE A 80 9.57 -11.56 9.69
N PRO A 81 9.89 -12.55 8.84
CA PRO A 81 11.27 -12.91 8.57
C PRO A 81 12.04 -11.77 7.91
N TYR A 82 13.09 -11.27 8.58
CA TYR A 82 13.87 -10.12 8.10
C TYR A 82 14.53 -10.38 6.73
N ASN A 83 14.99 -11.58 6.51
CA ASN A 83 15.59 -11.98 5.23
C ASN A 83 14.61 -11.93 4.04
N PHE A 84 13.31 -11.96 4.32
CA PHE A 84 12.28 -11.78 3.29
C PHE A 84 12.23 -10.35 2.75
N MET A 85 12.66 -9.39 3.55
CA MET A 85 12.63 -7.97 3.20
C MET A 85 13.65 -7.60 2.12
N TRP A 86 14.78 -8.33 2.07
CA TRP A 86 15.88 -8.06 1.16
C TRP A 86 15.97 -9.04 0.00
N VAL A 87 15.26 -10.16 0.08
CA VAL A 87 15.46 -11.29 -0.83
C VAL A 87 14.18 -11.60 -1.59
N ASN A 88 13.52 -10.61 -2.07
CA ASN A 88 12.49 -10.83 -3.07
C ASN A 88 13.10 -11.60 -4.26
N GLY A 89 12.82 -12.89 -4.32
CA GLY A 89 13.15 -13.77 -5.43
C GLY A 89 14.34 -14.68 -5.27
N TYR A 90 15.16 -14.61 -4.24
CA TYR A 90 16.37 -15.45 -4.16
C TYR A 90 16.28 -16.69 -3.28
N ARG A 91 15.22 -16.88 -2.51
CA ARG A 91 15.04 -18.07 -1.67
C ARG A 91 13.63 -18.66 -1.64
N MET A 92 12.83 -18.34 -2.59
CA MET A 92 11.75 -19.23 -2.97
C MET A 92 12.41 -20.36 -3.75
N SER A 93 12.31 -21.60 -3.26
CA SER A 93 12.63 -22.76 -4.09
C SER A 93 11.84 -22.65 -5.40
N ASN A 94 12.33 -23.27 -6.47
CA ASN A 94 11.65 -23.27 -7.78
C ASN A 94 10.19 -23.79 -7.72
N ASP A 95 9.79 -24.39 -6.60
CA ASP A 95 8.45 -24.89 -6.31
C ASP A 95 7.63 -23.96 -5.40
N GLY A 96 8.13 -22.76 -5.09
CA GLY A 96 7.41 -21.75 -4.31
C GLY A 96 7.41 -22.00 -2.79
N ARG A 97 8.21 -22.94 -2.28
CA ARG A 97 8.34 -23.17 -0.85
C ARG A 97 9.32 -22.19 -0.23
N VAL A 98 8.94 -21.63 0.91
CA VAL A 98 9.88 -20.93 1.78
C VAL A 98 10.89 -21.97 2.28
N MET A 99 12.17 -21.69 2.11
CA MET A 99 13.20 -22.60 2.66
C MET A 99 13.21 -22.43 4.17
N GLU A 100 12.62 -23.40 4.87
CA GLU A 100 12.46 -23.44 6.34
C GLU A 100 13.77 -23.63 7.13
N GLU A 101 14.89 -23.83 6.45
CA GLU A 101 16.13 -24.32 7.09
C GLU A 101 17.11 -23.21 7.52
N TYR A 102 16.76 -21.95 7.45
CA TYR A 102 17.66 -20.92 7.96
C TYR A 102 17.03 -20.23 9.17
N GLU A 103 17.78 -20.17 10.27
CA GLU A 103 17.54 -19.19 11.33
C GLU A 103 17.49 -17.80 10.69
N CYS A 104 16.30 -17.35 10.34
CA CYS A 104 16.13 -16.02 9.81
C CYS A 104 15.90 -15.07 10.98
N GLU A 105 16.60 -13.95 10.95
CA GLU A 105 16.25 -12.83 11.82
C GLU A 105 14.80 -12.44 11.56
N VAL A 106 14.09 -12.13 12.63
CA VAL A 106 12.73 -11.63 12.54
C VAL A 106 12.71 -10.13 12.83
N ALA A 107 11.82 -9.43 12.17
CA ALA A 107 11.56 -8.03 12.44
C ALA A 107 10.11 -7.85 12.90
N ASP A 108 9.93 -7.00 13.90
CA ASP A 108 8.61 -6.58 14.35
C ASP A 108 8.10 -5.47 13.41
N VAL A 109 6.94 -5.70 12.77
CA VAL A 109 6.24 -4.69 11.97
C VAL A 109 4.98 -4.25 12.67
N ILE A 110 4.70 -2.95 12.63
CA ILE A 110 3.48 -2.39 13.22
C ILE A 110 2.29 -2.76 12.33
N ILE A 111 1.27 -3.39 12.91
CA ILE A 111 0.05 -3.80 12.22
C ILE A 111 -1.17 -3.01 12.68
N SER A 112 -1.13 -2.40 13.85
CA SER A 112 -2.14 -1.48 14.34
C SER A 112 -1.57 -0.50 15.36
N THR A 113 -2.30 0.58 15.60
CA THR A 113 -2.03 1.58 16.62
C THR A 113 -3.33 1.93 17.34
N LYS A 114 -3.28 2.73 18.42
CA LYS A 114 -4.51 3.21 19.07
C LYS A 114 -5.41 4.07 18.17
N ASP A 115 -4.85 4.64 17.09
CA ASP A 115 -5.54 5.56 16.20
C ASP A 115 -6.10 4.85 14.96
N MET A 116 -5.67 3.59 14.73
CA MET A 116 -6.07 2.79 13.57
C MET A 116 -5.90 1.30 13.89
N ASP A 117 -6.98 0.55 13.86
CA ASP A 117 -6.95 -0.89 14.07
C ASP A 117 -6.36 -1.67 12.88
N GLU A 118 -6.23 -2.98 13.03
CA GLU A 118 -5.64 -3.84 12.01
C GLU A 118 -6.47 -3.88 10.72
N ASP A 119 -7.79 -3.88 10.83
CA ASP A 119 -8.67 -3.93 9.66
C ASP A 119 -8.63 -2.61 8.88
N GLU A 120 -8.59 -1.48 9.58
CA GLU A 120 -8.38 -0.17 8.96
C GLU A 120 -6.99 -0.06 8.32
N THR A 121 -5.96 -0.62 8.98
CA THR A 121 -4.59 -0.69 8.42
C THR A 121 -4.58 -1.50 7.12
N LYS A 122 -5.19 -2.66 7.09
CA LYS A 122 -5.33 -3.48 5.87
C LYS A 122 -6.12 -2.74 4.79
N LYS A 123 -7.21 -2.07 5.17
CA LYS A 123 -8.00 -1.24 4.25
C LYS A 123 -7.17 -0.12 3.64
N ALA A 124 -6.29 0.51 4.43
CA ALA A 124 -5.39 1.56 3.96
C ALA A 124 -4.35 1.04 2.96
N TRP A 125 -3.75 -0.12 3.21
CA TRP A 125 -2.87 -0.79 2.26
C TRP A 125 -3.58 -1.13 0.95
N MET A 126 -4.82 -1.59 1.03
CA MET A 126 -5.63 -1.87 -0.15
C MET A 126 -6.03 -0.60 -0.91
N PHE A 127 -6.21 0.53 -0.22
CA PHE A 127 -6.37 1.83 -0.87
C PHE A 127 -5.14 2.19 -1.72
N LEU A 128 -3.95 2.05 -1.15
CA LEU A 128 -2.69 2.27 -1.86
C LEU A 128 -2.62 1.40 -3.12
N TRP A 129 -2.88 0.11 -2.99
CA TRP A 129 -2.88 -0.82 -4.12
C TRP A 129 -3.87 -0.39 -5.23
N ILE A 130 -5.09 0.01 -4.86
CA ILE A 130 -6.08 0.50 -5.82
C ILE A 130 -5.58 1.76 -6.51
N ALA A 131 -5.17 2.75 -5.72
CA ALA A 131 -4.76 4.05 -6.22
C ALA A 131 -3.60 3.90 -7.23
N GLU A 132 -2.56 3.17 -6.88
CA GLU A 132 -1.42 2.92 -7.77
C GLU A 132 -1.77 2.09 -8.99
N THR A 133 -2.50 0.97 -8.79
CA THR A 133 -2.90 0.09 -9.88
C THR A 133 -3.68 0.85 -10.92
N PHE A 134 -4.64 1.66 -10.51
CA PHE A 134 -5.50 2.41 -11.44
C PHE A 134 -4.79 3.61 -12.04
N PHE A 135 -3.89 4.24 -11.32
CA PHE A 135 -3.04 5.30 -11.87
C PHE A 135 -2.18 4.79 -13.02
N TRP A 136 -1.41 3.71 -12.80
CA TRP A 136 -0.52 3.14 -13.80
C TRP A 136 -1.22 2.52 -15.00
N TYR A 137 -2.42 1.96 -14.81
CA TYR A 137 -3.21 1.41 -15.91
C TYR A 137 -4.03 2.45 -16.66
N GLY A 138 -3.86 3.74 -16.35
CA GLY A 138 -4.51 4.83 -17.04
C GLY A 138 -6.02 4.93 -16.80
N PHE A 139 -6.48 4.38 -15.66
CA PHE A 139 -7.86 4.52 -15.17
C PHE A 139 -7.93 5.61 -14.09
N SER A 140 -7.09 6.62 -14.21
CA SER A 140 -7.18 7.80 -13.37
C SER A 140 -8.53 8.49 -13.55
N LYS A 141 -8.82 9.43 -12.66
CA LYS A 141 -10.09 10.20 -12.60
C LYS A 141 -10.51 10.94 -13.88
N ASN A 142 -10.06 10.51 -15.05
CA ASN A 142 -10.29 11.14 -16.34
C ASN A 142 -11.74 11.62 -16.50
N ASN A 143 -11.92 12.91 -16.63
CA ASN A 143 -13.18 13.61 -16.82
C ASN A 143 -14.12 13.70 -15.59
N THR A 144 -13.69 13.35 -14.40
CA THR A 144 -14.45 13.62 -13.18
C THR A 144 -13.96 14.91 -12.52
N LYS A 145 -14.87 15.63 -11.83
CA LYS A 145 -14.53 16.82 -11.03
C LYS A 145 -14.05 16.45 -9.63
N LEU A 146 -13.92 15.16 -9.33
CA LEU A 146 -13.50 14.66 -8.02
C LEU A 146 -12.00 14.87 -7.82
N SER A 147 -11.59 15.13 -6.58
CA SER A 147 -10.21 14.98 -6.16
C SER A 147 -9.75 13.52 -6.28
N ASN A 148 -8.44 13.24 -6.33
CA ASN A 148 -7.93 11.86 -6.30
C ASN A 148 -8.39 11.14 -5.04
N TYR A 149 -8.40 11.82 -3.88
CA TYR A 149 -8.91 11.26 -2.64
C TYR A 149 -10.37 10.79 -2.77
N GLU A 150 -11.26 11.65 -3.25
CA GLU A 150 -12.68 11.30 -3.40
C GLU A 150 -12.89 10.19 -4.44
N TYR A 151 -12.17 10.26 -5.55
CA TYR A 151 -12.28 9.26 -6.62
C TYR A 151 -11.86 7.87 -6.14
N TYR A 152 -10.66 7.74 -5.57
CA TYR A 152 -10.15 6.43 -5.14
C TYR A 152 -10.86 5.89 -3.89
N THR A 153 -11.32 6.75 -2.99
CA THR A 153 -12.16 6.31 -1.86
C THR A 153 -13.48 5.73 -2.35
N ARG A 154 -14.17 6.42 -3.26
CA ARG A 154 -15.42 5.91 -3.84
C ARG A 154 -15.20 4.66 -4.67
N LEU A 155 -14.08 4.56 -5.38
CA LEU A 155 -13.73 3.37 -6.13
C LEU A 155 -13.48 2.18 -5.19
N GLN A 156 -12.77 2.38 -4.10
CA GLN A 156 -12.57 1.34 -3.09
C GLN A 156 -13.91 0.87 -2.50
N ASP A 157 -14.77 1.80 -2.11
CA ASP A 157 -16.09 1.47 -1.58
C ASP A 157 -16.96 0.72 -2.62
N TYR A 158 -16.90 1.14 -3.89
CA TYR A 158 -17.57 0.43 -4.97
C TYR A 158 -17.04 -1.00 -5.13
N ILE A 159 -15.72 -1.18 -5.12
CA ILE A 159 -15.10 -2.51 -5.22
C ILE A 159 -15.52 -3.40 -4.06
N ILE A 160 -15.47 -2.90 -2.83
CA ILE A 160 -15.85 -3.66 -1.62
C ILE A 160 -17.33 -4.11 -1.69
N ASN A 161 -18.22 -3.26 -2.19
CA ASN A 161 -19.65 -3.53 -2.23
C ASN A 161 -20.14 -4.21 -3.53
N SER A 162 -19.23 -4.53 -4.46
CA SER A 162 -19.57 -5.24 -5.70
C SER A 162 -19.33 -6.75 -5.56
N ASP A 163 -19.78 -7.52 -6.55
CA ASP A 163 -19.51 -8.95 -6.68
C ASP A 163 -18.64 -9.29 -7.91
N GLY A 164 -18.02 -8.26 -8.47
CA GLY A 164 -17.29 -8.33 -9.72
C GLY A 164 -15.90 -8.95 -9.64
N PHE A 165 -15.17 -8.82 -10.74
CA PHE A 165 -13.78 -9.28 -10.84
C PHE A 165 -12.85 -8.52 -9.89
N LEU A 166 -13.05 -7.18 -9.77
CA LEU A 166 -12.23 -6.34 -8.90
C LEU A 166 -12.47 -6.66 -7.42
N ASN A 167 -13.72 -6.93 -7.01
CA ASN A 167 -13.99 -7.36 -5.64
C ASN A 167 -13.31 -8.69 -5.31
N LYS A 168 -13.40 -9.67 -6.21
CA LYS A 168 -12.73 -10.98 -5.99
C LYS A 168 -11.23 -10.82 -5.85
N LEU A 169 -10.62 -10.00 -6.69
CA LEU A 169 -9.19 -9.72 -6.61
C LEU A 169 -8.83 -8.98 -5.32
N TYR A 170 -9.64 -8.01 -4.92
CA TYR A 170 -9.48 -7.29 -3.65
C TYR A 170 -9.52 -8.24 -2.46
N CYS A 171 -10.51 -9.14 -2.41
CA CYS A 171 -10.63 -10.13 -1.33
C CYS A 171 -9.46 -11.14 -1.31
N GLU A 172 -9.00 -11.60 -2.48
CA GLU A 172 -7.81 -12.45 -2.57
C GLU A 172 -6.60 -11.77 -1.94
N LEU A 173 -6.33 -10.53 -2.32
CA LEU A 173 -5.18 -9.76 -1.83
C LEU A 173 -5.29 -9.42 -0.34
N LEU A 174 -6.48 -9.04 0.11
CA LEU A 174 -6.74 -8.76 1.52
C LEU A 174 -6.52 -10.00 2.39
N ASN A 175 -6.95 -11.16 1.91
CA ASN A 175 -6.76 -12.44 2.60
C ASN A 175 -5.27 -12.83 2.65
N GLU A 176 -4.54 -12.67 1.57
CA GLU A 176 -3.10 -12.91 1.56
C GLU A 176 -2.35 -11.99 2.53
N MET A 177 -2.70 -10.71 2.58
CA MET A 177 -2.15 -9.76 3.54
C MET A 177 -2.44 -10.17 4.99
N GLY A 178 -3.63 -10.70 5.27
CA GLY A 178 -4.01 -11.20 6.59
C GLY A 178 -3.24 -12.43 7.05
N THR A 179 -2.68 -13.21 6.13
CA THR A 179 -1.92 -14.43 6.44
C THR A 179 -0.41 -14.22 6.44
N CYS A 180 0.06 -13.21 5.76
CA CYS A 180 1.48 -12.98 5.51
C CYS A 180 1.82 -11.49 5.59
N TYR A 181 2.01 -10.95 6.77
CA TYR A 181 2.52 -9.58 6.96
C TYR A 181 3.97 -9.37 6.45
N TRP A 182 4.41 -10.23 5.57
CA TRP A 182 5.76 -10.25 5.06
C TRP A 182 6.01 -9.32 3.87
N ALA A 183 5.00 -8.62 3.42
CA ALA A 183 5.15 -7.67 2.35
C ALA A 183 5.82 -6.39 2.86
N HIS A 184 7.12 -6.39 2.89
CA HIS A 184 7.92 -5.20 3.14
C HIS A 184 7.65 -4.10 2.13
N ASP A 185 7.41 -4.52 0.92
CA ASP A 185 6.91 -3.72 -0.18
C ASP A 185 5.64 -4.38 -0.70
N LEU A 186 4.52 -4.04 -0.10
CA LEU A 186 3.23 -4.60 -0.49
C LEU A 186 2.94 -4.38 -1.97
N GLN A 187 3.35 -3.22 -2.49
CA GLN A 187 3.23 -2.89 -3.90
C GLN A 187 4.01 -3.86 -4.76
N TYR A 188 5.26 -4.10 -4.40
CA TYR A 188 6.14 -4.99 -5.13
C TYR A 188 5.68 -6.45 -4.99
N THR A 189 5.32 -6.86 -3.79
CA THR A 189 4.88 -8.22 -3.51
C THR A 189 3.56 -8.54 -4.19
N ILE A 190 2.57 -7.66 -4.09
CA ILE A 190 1.29 -7.84 -4.79
C ILE A 190 1.49 -7.85 -6.31
N ARG A 191 2.39 -7.04 -6.83
CA ARG A 191 2.69 -7.01 -8.26
C ARG A 191 3.49 -8.23 -8.72
N ALA A 192 4.51 -8.64 -7.95
CA ALA A 192 5.48 -9.63 -8.37
C ALA A 192 5.07 -11.07 -8.06
N THR A 193 4.53 -11.33 -6.86
CA THR A 193 4.33 -12.71 -6.39
C THR A 193 2.99 -13.31 -6.77
N ASN A 194 1.93 -12.51 -6.88
CA ASN A 194 0.59 -13.06 -7.05
C ASN A 194 0.09 -13.09 -8.48
N GLY A 195 0.94 -12.76 -9.43
CA GLY A 195 0.49 -12.62 -10.81
C GLY A 195 -0.66 -11.62 -10.95
N THR A 196 -0.80 -10.67 -9.99
CA THR A 196 -1.88 -9.68 -10.02
C THR A 196 -1.81 -8.83 -11.25
N VAL A 197 -0.61 -8.40 -11.64
CA VAL A 197 -0.39 -7.68 -12.90
C VAL A 197 -0.81 -8.54 -14.09
N GLU A 198 -0.47 -9.82 -14.06
CA GLU A 198 -0.87 -10.77 -15.10
C GLU A 198 -2.37 -11.01 -15.10
N LYS A 199 -2.99 -11.20 -13.93
CA LYS A 199 -4.46 -11.33 -13.80
C LYS A 199 -5.17 -10.09 -14.36
N ILE A 200 -4.70 -8.89 -14.01
CA ILE A 200 -5.24 -7.62 -14.50
C ILE A 200 -5.02 -7.49 -16.01
N SER A 201 -3.80 -7.73 -16.49
CA SER A 201 -3.47 -7.64 -17.91
C SER A 201 -4.32 -8.59 -18.76
N ARG A 202 -4.42 -9.86 -18.38
CA ARG A 202 -5.22 -10.86 -19.06
C ARG A 202 -6.72 -10.57 -19.02
N LYS A 203 -7.20 -9.85 -17.99
CA LYS A 203 -8.62 -9.53 -17.80
C LYS A 203 -8.93 -8.04 -17.90
N LYS A 204 -8.08 -7.28 -18.57
CA LYS A 204 -8.22 -5.82 -18.74
C LYS A 204 -9.62 -5.40 -19.24
N HIS A 205 -10.25 -6.23 -20.09
CA HIS A 205 -11.60 -5.96 -20.56
C HIS A 205 -12.67 -6.03 -19.44
N LYS A 206 -12.51 -6.96 -18.49
CA LYS A 206 -13.41 -7.06 -17.33
C LYS A 206 -13.25 -5.86 -16.42
N MET A 207 -12.00 -5.49 -16.14
CA MET A 207 -11.67 -4.30 -15.38
C MET A 207 -12.28 -3.05 -15.99
N LYS A 208 -12.07 -2.83 -17.31
CA LYS A 208 -12.68 -1.70 -18.04
C LYS A 208 -14.20 -1.66 -17.91
N LYS A 209 -14.86 -2.83 -17.98
CA LYS A 209 -16.31 -2.92 -17.85
C LYS A 209 -16.78 -2.52 -16.43
N GLU A 210 -16.08 -2.95 -15.41
CA GLU A 210 -16.42 -2.60 -14.02
C GLU A 210 -16.16 -1.12 -13.72
N ILE A 211 -15.03 -0.58 -14.19
CA ILE A 211 -14.74 0.85 -14.06
C ILE A 211 -15.79 1.70 -14.79
N LYS A 212 -16.25 1.27 -15.96
CA LYS A 212 -17.33 1.97 -16.64
C LYS A 212 -18.60 2.00 -15.79
N LYS A 213 -18.98 0.88 -15.18
CA LYS A 213 -20.13 0.83 -14.25
C LYS A 213 -19.93 1.76 -13.05
N PHE A 214 -18.73 1.76 -12.48
CA PHE A 214 -18.41 2.67 -11.38
C PHE A 214 -18.57 4.13 -11.80
N LEU A 215 -18.05 4.52 -12.96
CA LEU A 215 -18.17 5.90 -13.47
C LEU A 215 -19.64 6.31 -13.72
N GLU A 216 -20.52 5.37 -14.03
CA GLU A 216 -21.96 5.60 -14.15
C GLU A 216 -22.64 5.88 -12.79
N THR A 217 -21.95 5.60 -11.66
CA THR A 217 -22.45 5.87 -10.29
C THR A 217 -22.00 7.23 -9.74
N LEU A 218 -21.06 7.91 -10.40
CA LEU A 218 -20.53 9.20 -9.96
C LEU A 218 -21.40 10.36 -10.42
#